data_248bd3a6fadd21f5b4cf4332dea88f32
#
_entry.id   248bd3a6fadd21f5b4cf4332dea88f32
#
_cell.length_a   1.000
_cell.length_b   1.000
_cell.length_c   1.000
_cell.angle_alpha   90.00
_cell.angle_beta   90.00
_cell.angle_gamma   90.00
#
_symmetry.space_group_name_H-M   'P 1'
#
loop_
_entity.id
_entity.type
_entity.pdbx_description
1 polymer ?
#
loop_
_entity_poly.entity_id
_entity_poly.type
_entity_poly.pdbx_seq_one_letter_code
_entity_poly.pdbx_strand_id
1 'polypeptide(L)'
;MMMPTLMVMAKLMVESGIPGSIVNIASVAAKRPLVGAADYCVSKAGVAMLTQVLAAEMSQLNVRVNAIGPGFIETPMTQNIRADNEGNMMAMSMTPMGRYGLPVEIANTALFLLSDESSYFSGQTLFPAGGMYTG
;
A
#
# COMPACT_ATOMS: atom_id res chain seq x y z
N MET A 1 6.90 -13.79 5.32
CA MET A 1 7.04 -14.77 4.24
C MET A 1 6.87 -14.20 2.82
N MET A 2 6.60 -12.92 2.68
CA MET A 2 6.64 -12.21 1.37
C MET A 2 8.06 -11.92 0.88
N MET A 3 9.04 -11.86 1.78
CA MET A 3 10.42 -11.46 1.47
C MET A 3 11.13 -12.34 0.41
N PRO A 4 11.09 -13.67 0.46
CA PRO A 4 11.82 -14.47 -0.53
C PRO A 4 11.29 -14.28 -1.95
N THR A 5 9.97 -14.25 -2.12
CA THR A 5 9.34 -14.09 -3.45
C THR A 5 9.64 -12.72 -4.03
N LEU A 6 9.52 -11.65 -3.23
CA LEU A 6 9.81 -10.30 -3.65
C LEU A 6 11.29 -10.13 -4.05
N MET A 7 12.20 -10.70 -3.27
CA MET A 7 13.63 -10.67 -3.58
C MET A 7 13.96 -11.45 -4.86
N VAL A 8 13.31 -12.58 -5.10
CA VAL A 8 13.49 -13.36 -6.34
C VAL A 8 12.98 -12.57 -7.55
N MET A 9 11.79 -11.98 -7.45
CA MET A 9 11.23 -11.16 -8.54
C MET A 9 12.10 -9.94 -8.83
N ALA A 10 12.56 -9.26 -7.79
CA ALA A 10 13.48 -8.14 -7.91
C ALA A 10 14.78 -8.54 -8.62
N LYS A 11 15.37 -9.66 -8.23
CA LYS A 11 16.57 -10.22 -8.87
C LYS A 11 16.34 -10.52 -10.35
N LEU A 12 15.23 -11.17 -10.69
CA LEU A 12 14.88 -11.47 -12.07
C LEU A 12 14.72 -10.21 -12.93
N MET A 13 14.08 -9.17 -12.38
CA MET A 13 13.97 -7.88 -13.08
C MET A 13 15.34 -7.26 -13.36
N VAL A 14 16.23 -7.25 -12.37
CA VAL A 14 17.59 -6.72 -12.52
C VAL A 14 18.37 -7.55 -13.56
N GLU A 15 18.32 -8.87 -13.47
CA GLU A 15 19.03 -9.76 -14.38
C GLU A 15 18.51 -9.68 -15.83
N SER A 16 17.22 -9.36 -16.00
CA SER A 16 16.64 -9.18 -17.35
C SER A 16 17.13 -7.92 -18.06
N GLY A 17 17.68 -6.95 -17.32
CA GLY A 17 18.09 -5.64 -17.85
C GLY A 17 16.93 -4.76 -18.33
N ILE A 18 15.68 -5.14 -18.03
CA ILE A 18 14.47 -4.39 -18.39
C ILE A 18 14.06 -3.52 -17.19
N PRO A 19 13.73 -2.23 -17.40
CA PRO A 19 13.20 -1.39 -16.34
C PRO A 19 11.98 -2.03 -15.68
N GLY A 20 11.97 -2.06 -14.35
CA GLY A 20 10.91 -2.70 -13.57
C GLY A 20 10.19 -1.75 -12.62
N SER A 21 8.96 -2.11 -12.24
CA SER A 21 8.22 -1.44 -11.20
C SER A 21 7.54 -2.47 -10.30
N ILE A 22 7.73 -2.34 -9.00
CA ILE A 22 7.14 -3.19 -7.96
C ILE A 22 6.20 -2.32 -7.12
N VAL A 23 5.00 -2.82 -6.86
CA VAL A 23 4.03 -2.17 -5.98
C VAL A 23 3.64 -3.12 -4.86
N ASN A 24 3.97 -2.75 -3.63
CA ASN A 24 3.59 -3.47 -2.42
C ASN A 24 2.26 -2.94 -1.87
N ILE A 25 1.46 -3.81 -1.29
CA ILE A 25 0.21 -3.41 -0.62
C ILE A 25 0.45 -3.33 0.89
N ALA A 26 0.62 -2.10 1.37
CA ALA A 26 0.66 -1.77 2.79
C ALA A 26 -0.75 -1.54 3.36
N SER A 27 -0.93 -0.53 4.15
CA SER A 27 -2.20 -0.04 4.70
C SER A 27 -1.97 1.34 5.29
N VAL A 28 -3.03 2.12 5.47
CA VAL A 28 -3.00 3.31 6.32
C VAL A 28 -2.53 2.97 7.75
N ALA A 29 -2.77 1.74 8.21
CA ALA A 29 -2.29 1.21 9.48
C ALA A 29 -0.76 1.18 9.62
N ALA A 30 -0.02 1.32 8.53
CA ALA A 30 1.44 1.49 8.56
C ALA A 30 1.88 2.83 9.18
N LYS A 31 1.00 3.81 9.22
CA LYS A 31 1.26 5.19 9.68
C LYS A 31 0.26 5.68 10.73
N ARG A 32 -0.94 5.16 10.73
CA ARG A 32 -1.99 5.49 11.70
C ARG A 32 -2.30 4.27 12.56
N PRO A 33 -2.17 4.36 13.90
CA PRO A 33 -2.45 3.23 14.76
C PRO A 33 -3.95 2.87 14.73
N LEU A 34 -4.23 1.57 14.64
CA LEU A 34 -5.54 1.00 14.82
C LEU A 34 -5.55 0.26 16.16
N VAL A 35 -6.35 0.77 17.10
CA VAL A 35 -6.46 0.17 18.44
C VAL A 35 -6.98 -1.27 18.34
N GLY A 36 -6.31 -2.20 19.02
CA GLY A 36 -6.65 -3.62 18.97
C GLY A 36 -6.07 -4.40 17.80
N ALA A 37 -5.30 -3.75 16.90
CA ALA A 37 -4.71 -4.38 15.71
C ALA A 37 -3.18 -4.17 15.65
N ALA A 38 -2.48 -4.35 16.76
CA ALA A 38 -1.05 -4.06 16.87
C ALA A 38 -0.20 -4.92 15.91
N ASP A 39 -0.49 -6.20 15.81
CA ASP A 39 0.16 -7.15 14.90
C ASP A 39 -0.01 -6.74 13.42
N TYR A 40 -1.22 -6.35 13.05
CA TYR A 40 -1.52 -5.84 11.72
C TYR A 40 -0.75 -4.54 11.43
N CYS A 41 -0.79 -3.57 12.34
CA CYS A 41 -0.07 -2.30 12.21
C CYS A 41 1.43 -2.53 12.02
N VAL A 42 2.04 -3.39 12.85
CA VAL A 42 3.47 -3.74 12.76
C VAL A 42 3.78 -4.39 11.42
N SER A 43 2.96 -5.34 10.98
CA SER A 43 3.17 -6.01 9.69
C SER A 43 3.12 -5.04 8.52
N LYS A 44 2.18 -4.10 8.53
CA LYS A 44 2.01 -3.11 7.45
C LYS A 44 3.06 -1.99 7.51
N ALA A 45 3.52 -1.61 8.69
CA ALA A 45 4.68 -0.73 8.85
C ALA A 45 5.96 -1.40 8.31
N GLY A 46 6.11 -2.70 8.53
CA GLY A 46 7.19 -3.50 7.96
C GLY A 46 7.19 -3.51 6.43
N VAL A 47 6.01 -3.63 5.79
CA VAL A 47 5.87 -3.54 4.32
C VAL A 47 6.29 -2.16 3.81
N ALA A 48 5.91 -1.08 4.50
CA ALA A 48 6.28 0.27 4.11
C ALA A 48 7.81 0.49 4.23
N MET A 49 8.44 0.02 5.31
CA MET A 49 9.88 0.10 5.47
C MET A 49 10.62 -0.77 4.46
N LEU A 50 10.17 -2.00 4.21
CA LEU A 50 10.75 -2.87 3.19
C LEU A 50 10.72 -2.21 1.80
N THR A 51 9.64 -1.52 1.47
CA THR A 51 9.52 -0.75 0.23
C THR A 51 10.62 0.30 0.11
N GLN A 52 10.91 1.03 1.18
CA GLN A 52 11.96 2.06 1.19
C GLN A 52 13.35 1.45 1.04
N VAL A 53 13.64 0.37 1.75
CA VAL A 53 14.93 -0.34 1.65
C VAL A 53 15.17 -0.85 0.23
N LEU A 54 14.20 -1.56 -0.33
CA LEU A 54 14.32 -2.08 -1.69
C LEU A 54 14.43 -0.96 -2.73
N ALA A 55 13.71 0.15 -2.56
CA ALA A 55 13.85 1.30 -3.43
C ALA A 55 15.26 1.87 -3.40
N ALA A 56 15.85 2.01 -2.21
CA ALA A 56 17.24 2.49 -2.07
C ALA A 56 18.26 1.55 -2.75
N GLU A 57 18.06 0.24 -2.64
CA GLU A 57 18.96 -0.76 -3.21
C GLU A 57 18.79 -0.91 -4.73
N MET A 58 17.58 -0.76 -5.26
CA MET A 58 17.22 -1.15 -6.62
C MET A 58 17.05 -0.01 -7.60
N SER A 59 16.91 1.24 -7.15
CA SER A 59 16.67 2.38 -8.05
C SER A 59 17.80 2.59 -9.05
N GLN A 60 19.06 2.36 -8.67
CA GLN A 60 20.21 2.43 -9.57
C GLN A 60 20.25 1.29 -10.61
N LEU A 61 19.44 0.25 -10.40
CA LEU A 61 19.31 -0.91 -11.28
C LEU A 61 18.07 -0.80 -12.18
N ASN A 62 17.49 0.41 -12.30
CA ASN A 62 16.29 0.69 -13.07
C ASN A 62 15.05 -0.08 -12.61
N VAL A 63 14.96 -0.42 -11.33
CA VAL A 63 13.76 -1.01 -10.72
C VAL A 63 13.24 -0.07 -9.66
N ARG A 64 12.00 0.43 -9.84
CA ARG A 64 11.30 1.26 -8.87
C ARG A 64 10.50 0.39 -7.92
N VAL A 65 10.44 0.75 -6.66
CA VAL A 65 9.67 0.02 -5.64
C VAL A 65 8.85 1.03 -4.85
N ASN A 66 7.54 0.89 -4.91
CA ASN A 66 6.60 1.76 -4.19
C ASN A 66 5.56 0.91 -3.45
N ALA A 67 4.76 1.55 -2.62
CA ALA A 67 3.67 0.90 -1.91
C ALA A 67 2.36 1.70 -2.01
N ILE A 68 1.26 1.02 -1.81
CA ILE A 68 -0.05 1.61 -1.63
C ILE A 68 -0.51 1.30 -0.21
N GLY A 69 -0.98 2.31 0.51
CA GLY A 69 -1.54 2.20 1.85
C GLY A 69 -3.04 2.52 1.85
N PRO A 70 -3.91 1.57 1.47
CA PRO A 70 -5.35 1.81 1.43
C PRO A 70 -5.92 2.14 2.82
N GLY A 71 -6.97 2.96 2.83
CA GLY A 71 -7.88 3.10 3.97
C GLY A 71 -8.94 2.00 4.00
N PHE A 72 -10.16 2.33 4.45
CA PHE A 72 -11.29 1.41 4.40
C PHE A 72 -11.84 1.29 2.97
N ILE A 73 -11.73 0.09 2.40
CA ILE A 73 -12.15 -0.22 1.03
C ILE A 73 -13.25 -1.28 1.05
N GLU A 74 -14.23 -1.17 0.15
CA GLU A 74 -15.30 -2.16 -0.03
C GLU A 74 -14.74 -3.47 -0.58
N THR A 75 -14.41 -4.37 0.33
CA THR A 75 -13.88 -5.70 0.02
C THR A 75 -14.53 -6.75 0.93
N PRO A 76 -14.38 -8.05 0.66
CA PRO A 76 -14.81 -9.08 1.61
C PRO A 76 -14.17 -8.93 2.99
N MET A 77 -12.94 -8.43 3.09
CA MET A 77 -12.25 -8.19 4.36
C MET A 77 -12.97 -7.18 5.25
N THR A 78 -13.61 -6.17 4.68
CA THR A 78 -14.33 -5.12 5.42
C THR A 78 -15.83 -5.39 5.55
N GLN A 79 -16.33 -6.50 5.03
CA GLN A 79 -17.76 -6.81 5.01
C GLN A 79 -18.39 -6.83 6.41
N ASN A 80 -17.73 -7.42 7.40
CA ASN A 80 -18.22 -7.47 8.77
C ASN A 80 -18.25 -6.06 9.41
N ILE A 81 -17.23 -5.24 9.16
CA ILE A 81 -17.18 -3.85 9.63
C ILE A 81 -18.33 -3.05 9.04
N ARG A 82 -18.60 -3.21 7.75
CA ARG A 82 -19.69 -2.51 7.05
C ARG A 82 -21.08 -2.94 7.50
N ALA A 83 -21.23 -4.21 7.91
CA ALA A 83 -22.48 -4.79 8.39
C ALA A 83 -22.76 -4.46 9.86
N ASP A 84 -21.74 -4.14 10.65
CA ASP A 84 -21.87 -3.76 12.05
C ASP A 84 -22.01 -2.24 12.20
N ASN A 85 -23.06 -1.79 12.91
CA ASN A 85 -23.32 -0.36 13.06
C ASN A 85 -22.18 0.42 13.74
N GLU A 86 -21.61 -0.13 14.81
CA GLU A 86 -20.50 0.51 15.53
C GLU A 86 -19.23 0.53 14.70
N GLY A 87 -18.90 -0.60 14.07
CA GLY A 87 -17.75 -0.72 13.19
C GLY A 87 -17.85 0.22 11.99
N ASN A 88 -19.01 0.32 11.36
CA ASN A 88 -19.25 1.23 10.25
C ASN A 88 -19.16 2.71 10.68
N MET A 89 -19.76 3.07 11.81
CA MET A 89 -19.65 4.42 12.36
C MET A 89 -18.19 4.79 12.67
N MET A 90 -17.44 3.87 13.26
CA MET A 90 -16.01 4.08 13.53
C MET A 90 -15.25 4.30 12.22
N ALA A 91 -15.41 3.44 11.22
CA ALA A 91 -14.73 3.57 9.94
C ALA A 91 -15.05 4.90 9.24
N MET A 92 -16.31 5.31 9.27
CA MET A 92 -16.76 6.60 8.69
C MET A 92 -16.22 7.80 9.48
N SER A 93 -16.19 7.73 10.80
CA SER A 93 -15.62 8.81 11.63
C SER A 93 -14.13 9.04 11.39
N MET A 94 -13.42 7.98 11.00
CA MET A 94 -11.99 8.04 10.67
C MET A 94 -11.72 8.48 9.23
N THR A 95 -12.74 8.51 8.37
CA THR A 95 -12.60 8.76 6.93
C THR A 95 -13.29 10.09 6.57
N PRO A 96 -12.55 11.21 6.43
CA PRO A 96 -13.12 12.53 6.14
C PRO A 96 -14.03 12.58 4.90
N MET A 97 -13.76 11.79 3.86
CA MET A 97 -14.64 11.72 2.68
C MET A 97 -15.98 11.03 2.95
N GLY A 98 -16.19 10.43 4.14
CA GLY A 98 -17.47 9.88 4.60
C GLY A 98 -17.97 8.66 3.82
N ARG A 99 -17.07 7.94 3.15
CA ARG A 99 -17.39 6.71 2.42
C ARG A 99 -16.22 5.74 2.41
N TYR A 100 -16.52 4.48 2.12
CA TYR A 100 -15.49 3.52 1.77
C TYR A 100 -14.92 3.83 0.37
N GLY A 101 -13.64 3.52 0.17
CA GLY A 101 -13.06 3.50 -1.16
C GLY A 101 -13.53 2.27 -1.94
N LEU A 102 -13.45 2.35 -3.26
CA LEU A 102 -13.74 1.23 -4.16
C LEU A 102 -12.45 0.52 -4.57
N PRO A 103 -12.48 -0.80 -4.82
CA PRO A 103 -11.31 -1.53 -5.31
C PRO A 103 -10.68 -0.92 -6.55
N VAL A 104 -11.48 -0.37 -7.46
CA VAL A 104 -10.99 0.31 -8.67
C VAL A 104 -10.15 1.55 -8.35
N GLU A 105 -10.40 2.25 -7.25
CA GLU A 105 -9.61 3.42 -6.85
C GLU A 105 -8.20 2.99 -6.42
N ILE A 106 -8.07 1.81 -5.81
CA ILE A 106 -6.78 1.22 -5.49
C ILE A 106 -6.08 0.70 -6.76
N ALA A 107 -6.83 0.06 -7.67
CA ALA A 107 -6.30 -0.41 -8.95
C ALA A 107 -5.76 0.75 -9.80
N ASN A 108 -6.42 1.90 -9.82
CA ASN A 108 -5.95 3.10 -10.53
C ASN A 108 -4.65 3.63 -9.93
N THR A 109 -4.50 3.61 -8.61
CA THR A 109 -3.24 3.97 -7.94
C THR A 109 -2.12 3.00 -8.31
N ALA A 110 -2.42 1.70 -8.34
CA ALA A 110 -1.46 0.68 -8.77
C ALA A 110 -1.04 0.89 -10.23
N LEU A 111 -1.99 1.15 -11.12
CA LEU A 111 -1.72 1.40 -12.53
C LEU A 111 -0.78 2.61 -12.72
N PHE A 112 -1.03 3.71 -12.01
CA PHE A 112 -0.13 4.87 -12.02
C PHE A 112 1.29 4.48 -11.57
N LEU A 113 1.43 3.77 -10.44
CA LEU A 113 2.75 3.39 -9.91
C LEU A 113 3.48 2.37 -10.78
N LEU A 114 2.77 1.54 -11.53
CA LEU A 114 3.35 0.55 -12.45
C LEU A 114 3.71 1.17 -13.81
N SER A 115 3.14 2.31 -14.17
CA SER A 115 3.35 2.97 -15.46
C SER A 115 4.54 3.93 -15.44
N ASP A 116 4.95 4.39 -16.62
CA ASP A 116 6.02 5.37 -16.79
C ASP A 116 5.63 6.78 -16.29
N GLU A 117 4.33 7.04 -16.09
CA GLU A 117 3.87 8.31 -15.51
C GLU A 117 4.40 8.53 -14.08
N SER A 118 4.74 7.46 -13.38
CA SER A 118 5.39 7.50 -12.06
C SER A 118 6.90 7.29 -12.10
N SER A 119 7.56 7.64 -13.21
CA SER A 119 8.98 7.35 -13.46
C SER A 119 9.95 7.93 -12.41
N TYR A 120 9.54 8.96 -11.67
CA TYR A 120 10.36 9.56 -10.60
C TYR A 120 9.91 9.13 -9.17
N PHE A 121 8.98 8.18 -9.08
CA PHE A 121 8.50 7.60 -7.81
C PHE A 121 9.28 6.33 -7.48
N SER A 122 10.04 6.35 -6.41
CA SER A 122 10.64 5.14 -5.80
C SER A 122 10.74 5.33 -4.29
N GLY A 123 10.39 4.32 -3.52
CA GLY A 123 10.37 4.35 -2.05
C GLY A 123 9.15 5.05 -1.45
N GLN A 124 8.15 5.40 -2.26
CA GLN A 124 6.97 6.10 -1.80
C GLN A 124 5.86 5.14 -1.38
N THR A 125 5.10 5.54 -0.36
CA THR A 125 3.80 4.91 -0.03
C THR A 125 2.71 5.93 -0.29
N LEU A 126 1.83 5.65 -1.25
CA LEU A 126 0.66 6.47 -1.52
C LEU A 126 -0.54 5.97 -0.71
N PHE A 127 -1.30 6.89 -0.12
CA PHE A 127 -2.40 6.58 0.79
C PHE A 127 -3.76 7.00 0.20
N PRO A 128 -4.37 6.20 -0.70
CA PRO A 128 -5.76 6.39 -1.12
C PRO A 128 -6.70 5.95 0.00
N ALA A 129 -6.94 6.83 0.95
CA ALA A 129 -7.59 6.53 2.23
C ALA A 129 -8.73 7.52 2.57
N GLY A 130 -9.24 8.28 1.61
CA GLY A 130 -10.35 9.20 1.82
C GLY A 130 -10.07 10.30 2.85
N GLY A 131 -8.81 10.69 3.02
CA GLY A 131 -8.38 11.68 4.01
C GLY A 131 -8.09 11.11 5.41
N MET A 132 -8.18 9.80 5.60
CA MET A 132 -7.89 9.15 6.88
C MET A 132 -6.42 9.35 7.33
N TYR A 133 -5.52 9.54 6.39
CA TYR A 133 -4.14 9.89 6.62
C TYR A 133 -3.71 10.97 5.61
N THR A 134 -3.08 12.03 6.10
CA THR A 134 -2.73 13.22 5.29
C THR A 134 -1.23 13.58 5.32
N GLY A 135 -0.40 12.65 5.71
CA GLY A 135 1.06 12.84 5.73
C GLY A 135 1.68 12.93 7.08
#